data_c07cd814baa111bc9f2e1bc68a4f0055
#
_entry.id   c07cd814baa111bc9f2e1bc68a4f0055
#
_cell.length_a   1.000
_cell.length_b   1.000
_cell.length_c   1.000
_cell.angle_alpha   90.00
_cell.angle_beta   90.00
_cell.angle_gamma   90.00
#
_symmetry.space_group_name_H-M   'P 1'
#
loop_
_entity.id
_entity.type
_entity.pdbx_description
1 polymer ?
#
loop_
_entity_poly.entity_id
_entity_poly.type
_entity_poly.pdbx_seq_one_letter_code
_entity_poly.pdbx_strand_id
1 'polypeptide(L)'
;MAGDGFTIGDWCWFTRQASPCRVIERQDVWGEVAYRVWLPAKDAVVRARAADLAVLESVRPSVGQILHTTAAAKLLDALEDNLLLAPIQSSVVPLPHQLYALNRAVSRDRIRYLLADEVGLGKTIEAGLVLRELKLRGRVKRILVVAPKGLVRQWQAEMRWHFGEKFQFIEPSELAAFRQWRSGGAGEEENLWRMHDQVICSLDSVKPLEGRRGWSLEQLNTYNRERFEDLISASWDLVIIDEAHRMGGSTEQVARYKLGAALAEASPYLLLLSATPHQGKSDQFMRLMQLLDREAFPDESSVSRDRVRPFVIRTEKRVSINAEGQPLFKPRATRLQAVAWQARHGSQQRLYEAVTEYVRHGYNQAMAAKQRHIGFLMILTQRLVTSSTAAIRTTLEKRQALLDAPQP
;
A
#
# COMPACT_ATOMS: atom_id res chain seq x y z
N MET A 1 3.84 29.62 28.69
CA MET A 1 4.79 30.27 27.77
C MET A 1 4.87 29.33 26.56
N ALA A 2 4.29 29.72 25.44
CA ALA A 2 4.36 28.95 24.20
C ALA A 2 5.81 29.01 23.71
N GLY A 3 6.53 27.91 23.81
CA GLY A 3 7.90 27.81 23.35
C GLY A 3 7.97 27.96 21.84
N ASP A 4 8.92 28.78 21.41
CA ASP A 4 9.33 28.87 20.00
C ASP A 4 9.54 27.44 19.46
N GLY A 5 8.85 27.11 18.39
CA GLY A 5 8.96 25.78 17.77
C GLY A 5 10.38 25.56 17.24
N PHE A 6 10.74 24.31 16.99
CA PHE A 6 12.03 23.95 16.42
C PHE A 6 12.27 24.62 15.07
N THR A 7 13.53 25.00 14.82
CA THR A 7 13.99 25.58 13.55
C THR A 7 14.68 24.53 12.67
N ILE A 8 14.78 24.82 11.36
CA ILE A 8 15.49 23.92 10.43
C ILE A 8 16.95 23.84 10.86
N GLY A 9 17.44 22.61 10.99
CA GLY A 9 18.80 22.30 11.45
C GLY A 9 18.90 21.90 12.92
N ASP A 10 17.87 22.13 13.72
CA ASP A 10 17.87 21.78 15.13
C ASP A 10 17.91 20.27 15.34
N TRP A 11 18.68 19.85 16.32
CA TRP A 11 18.64 18.51 16.86
C TRP A 11 17.61 18.42 17.96
N CYS A 12 16.73 17.43 17.90
CA CYS A 12 15.68 17.20 18.87
C CYS A 12 15.48 15.70 19.13
N TRP A 13 14.75 15.39 20.17
CA TRP A 13 14.37 14.02 20.52
C TRP A 13 13.00 13.71 19.96
N PHE A 14 12.91 12.70 19.10
CA PHE A 14 11.63 12.20 18.60
C PHE A 14 11.06 11.20 19.58
N THR A 15 10.13 11.64 20.42
CA THR A 15 9.62 10.91 21.59
C THR A 15 8.99 9.57 21.22
N ARG A 16 8.33 9.52 20.06
CA ARG A 16 7.63 8.31 19.61
C ARG A 16 8.53 7.19 19.16
N GLN A 17 9.68 7.51 18.62
CA GLN A 17 10.65 6.52 18.17
C GLN A 17 11.84 6.42 19.14
N ALA A 18 11.76 7.15 20.25
CA ALA A 18 12.83 7.22 21.26
C ALA A 18 14.22 7.39 20.63
N SER A 19 14.33 8.31 19.66
CA SER A 19 15.52 8.50 18.83
C SER A 19 15.84 9.97 18.63
N PRO A 20 17.14 10.36 18.59
CA PRO A 20 17.52 11.70 18.17
C PRO A 20 17.17 11.88 16.69
N CYS A 21 16.75 13.09 16.35
CA CYS A 21 16.43 13.46 14.99
C CYS A 21 16.86 14.90 14.70
N ARG A 22 17.02 15.23 13.42
CA ARG A 22 17.33 16.60 12.97
C ARG A 22 16.20 17.16 12.15
N VAL A 23 15.75 18.36 12.46
CA VAL A 23 14.72 19.06 11.68
C VAL A 23 15.30 19.47 10.34
N ILE A 24 14.70 19.04 9.24
CA ILE A 24 15.10 19.39 7.87
C ILE A 24 14.09 20.31 7.19
N GLU A 25 12.82 20.30 7.61
CA GLU A 25 11.79 21.15 7.06
C GLU A 25 10.70 21.41 8.09
N ARG A 26 10.12 22.62 8.08
CA ARG A 26 8.95 23.01 8.86
C ARG A 26 7.82 23.32 7.88
N GLN A 27 6.68 22.70 8.07
CA GLN A 27 5.49 22.89 7.26
C GLN A 27 4.34 23.36 8.14
N ASP A 28 3.65 24.40 7.72
CA ASP A 28 2.38 24.79 8.31
C ASP A 28 1.25 24.20 7.44
N VAL A 29 0.49 23.29 8.01
CA VAL A 29 -0.56 22.58 7.30
C VAL A 29 -1.86 22.81 8.06
N TRP A 30 -2.67 23.73 7.52
CA TRP A 30 -4.00 24.09 8.07
C TRP A 30 -3.98 24.54 9.53
N GLY A 31 -2.94 25.32 9.90
CA GLY A 31 -2.77 25.86 11.25
C GLY A 31 -2.11 24.92 12.24
N GLU A 32 -1.73 23.71 11.86
CA GLU A 32 -0.87 22.84 12.64
C GLU A 32 0.56 22.84 12.08
N VAL A 33 1.55 23.00 12.97
CA VAL A 33 2.96 22.92 12.58
C VAL A 33 3.41 21.47 12.55
N ALA A 34 3.79 21.00 11.37
CA ALA A 34 4.43 19.70 11.15
C ALA A 34 5.89 19.90 10.74
N TYR A 35 6.72 18.94 11.10
CA TYR A 35 8.15 18.92 10.79
C TYR A 35 8.48 17.70 9.94
N ARG A 36 9.41 17.87 8.99
CA ARG A 36 10.14 16.73 8.44
C ARG A 36 11.44 16.61 9.20
N VAL A 37 11.69 15.44 9.75
CA VAL A 37 12.88 15.17 10.56
C VAL A 37 13.65 14.00 9.98
N TRP A 38 14.96 14.13 9.95
CA TRP A 38 15.87 13.06 9.60
C TRP A 38 16.22 12.24 10.85
N LEU A 39 16.10 10.92 10.74
CA LEU A 39 16.44 9.94 11.76
C LEU A 39 17.77 9.28 11.40
N PRO A 40 18.90 9.64 12.06
CA PRO A 40 20.21 9.08 11.73
C PRO A 40 20.28 7.56 11.83
N ALA A 41 19.64 7.00 12.89
CA ALA A 41 19.67 5.56 13.14
C ALA A 41 18.98 4.71 12.07
N LYS A 42 18.11 5.31 11.26
CA LYS A 42 17.35 4.62 10.22
C LYS A 42 17.64 5.17 8.82
N ASP A 43 18.51 6.16 8.73
CA ASP A 43 18.79 6.94 7.51
C ASP A 43 17.51 7.31 6.73
N ALA A 44 16.52 7.81 7.46
CA ALA A 44 15.19 8.08 6.91
C ALA A 44 14.67 9.44 7.33
N VAL A 45 13.86 10.04 6.44
CA VAL A 45 13.14 11.27 6.69
C VAL A 45 11.68 10.93 6.96
N VAL A 46 11.17 11.37 8.11
CA VAL A 46 9.78 11.14 8.52
C VAL A 46 9.10 12.44 8.89
N ARG A 47 7.76 12.44 8.84
CA ARG A 47 6.94 13.55 9.32
C ARG A 47 6.65 13.40 10.80
N ALA A 48 6.85 14.47 11.57
CA ALA A 48 6.59 14.54 13.01
C ALA A 48 5.72 15.75 13.33
N ARG A 49 4.86 15.65 14.34
CA ARG A 49 4.15 16.82 14.89
C ARG A 49 5.03 17.53 15.91
N ALA A 50 4.78 18.81 16.16
CA ALA A 50 5.48 19.58 17.18
C ALA A 50 5.43 18.90 18.57
N ALA A 51 4.29 18.32 18.95
CA ALA A 51 4.10 17.60 20.20
C ALA A 51 4.94 16.31 20.34
N ASP A 52 5.44 15.76 19.23
CA ASP A 52 6.25 14.55 19.21
C ASP A 52 7.76 14.84 19.30
N LEU A 53 8.14 16.12 19.31
CA LEU A 53 9.52 16.57 19.40
C LEU A 53 9.79 17.19 20.76
N ALA A 54 10.87 16.77 21.41
CA ALA A 54 11.36 17.34 22.66
C ALA A 54 12.78 17.89 22.49
N VAL A 55 13.16 18.80 23.35
CA VAL A 55 14.53 19.32 23.36
C VAL A 55 15.48 18.17 23.67
N LEU A 56 16.54 18.06 22.88
CA LEU A 56 17.59 17.07 23.13
C LEU A 56 18.42 17.53 24.36
N GLU A 57 18.13 16.94 25.48
CA GLU A 57 19.00 17.17 26.68
C GLU A 57 20.38 16.58 26.42
N SER A 58 21.42 17.37 26.56
CA SER A 58 22.81 16.92 26.40
C SER A 58 23.21 16.01 27.55
N VAL A 59 22.83 14.75 27.51
CA VAL A 59 23.36 13.72 28.38
C VAL A 59 24.80 13.43 27.95
N ARG A 60 25.78 13.80 28.77
CA ARG A 60 27.17 13.36 28.57
C ARG A 60 27.26 11.90 28.99
N PRO A 61 27.38 10.93 28.04
CA PRO A 61 27.50 9.54 28.44
C PRO A 61 28.80 9.30 29.21
N SER A 62 28.73 8.54 30.29
CA SER A 62 29.94 8.09 30.97
C SER A 62 30.76 7.16 30.09
N VAL A 63 32.08 7.09 30.33
CA VAL A 63 32.98 6.16 29.59
C VAL A 63 32.45 4.73 29.68
N GLY A 64 31.90 4.32 30.83
CA GLY A 64 31.27 3.00 31.00
C GLY A 64 30.06 2.77 30.10
N GLN A 65 29.21 3.79 29.93
CA GLN A 65 28.06 3.69 29.01
C GLN A 65 28.50 3.59 27.56
N ILE A 66 29.52 4.35 27.16
CA ILE A 66 30.10 4.26 25.80
C ILE A 66 30.66 2.86 25.53
N LEU A 67 31.46 2.33 26.49
CA LEU A 67 32.03 0.99 26.40
C LEU A 67 30.96 -0.10 26.34
N HIS A 68 29.94 0.01 27.19
CA HIS A 68 28.82 -0.94 27.19
C HIS A 68 28.04 -0.92 25.88
N THR A 69 27.72 0.29 25.39
CA THR A 69 26.99 0.45 24.12
C THR A 69 27.83 -0.06 22.94
N THR A 70 29.15 0.21 22.94
CA THR A 70 30.05 -0.27 21.88
C THR A 70 30.24 -1.79 21.92
N ALA A 71 30.34 -2.38 23.13
CA ALA A 71 30.41 -3.84 23.28
C ALA A 71 29.10 -4.52 22.87
N ALA A 72 27.96 -3.95 23.25
CA ALA A 72 26.63 -4.42 22.84
C ALA A 72 26.45 -4.31 21.32
N ALA A 73 26.87 -3.19 20.71
CA ALA A 73 26.82 -3.00 19.26
C ALA A 73 27.68 -4.03 18.53
N LYS A 74 28.91 -4.29 18.99
CA LYS A 74 29.80 -5.34 18.41
C LYS A 74 29.23 -6.74 18.57
N LEU A 75 28.58 -7.05 19.69
CA LEU A 75 27.92 -8.35 19.89
C LEU A 75 26.70 -8.49 18.97
N LEU A 76 25.90 -7.44 18.82
CA LEU A 76 24.77 -7.41 17.89
C LEU A 76 25.24 -7.57 16.45
N ASP A 77 26.28 -6.83 16.03
CA ASP A 77 26.89 -6.92 14.72
C ASP A 77 27.39 -8.36 14.42
N ALA A 78 28.07 -8.98 15.36
CA ALA A 78 28.55 -10.36 15.24
C ALA A 78 27.39 -11.40 15.21
N LEU A 79 26.24 -11.10 15.81
CA LEU A 79 25.03 -11.93 15.77
C LEU A 79 24.15 -11.65 14.54
N GLU A 80 24.22 -10.41 14.01
CA GLU A 80 23.34 -9.97 12.91
C GLU A 80 23.81 -10.45 11.53
N ASP A 81 25.09 -10.76 11.34
CA ASP A 81 25.65 -10.84 9.99
C ASP A 81 25.23 -12.06 9.16
N ASN A 82 24.58 -13.11 9.72
CA ASN A 82 24.27 -14.28 8.90
C ASN A 82 23.00 -15.09 9.25
N LEU A 83 22.24 -14.77 10.28
CA LEU A 83 21.08 -15.57 10.66
C LEU A 83 19.76 -14.86 10.38
N LEU A 84 18.96 -15.38 9.47
CA LEU A 84 17.60 -14.95 9.23
C LEU A 84 16.67 -15.61 10.27
N LEU A 85 16.06 -14.81 11.16
CA LEU A 85 15.26 -15.30 12.28
C LEU A 85 13.80 -15.58 11.87
N ALA A 86 13.25 -14.79 10.96
CA ALA A 86 11.84 -14.92 10.55
C ALA A 86 11.49 -16.29 9.98
N PRO A 87 12.32 -16.95 9.13
CA PRO A 87 12.06 -18.28 8.64
C PRO A 87 11.95 -19.32 9.76
N ILE A 88 12.74 -19.17 10.83
CA ILE A 88 12.77 -20.12 11.96
C ILE A 88 11.54 -19.94 12.85
N GLN A 89 11.05 -18.70 12.99
CA GLN A 89 9.93 -18.35 13.87
C GLN A 89 8.57 -18.23 13.16
N SER A 90 8.49 -18.60 11.91
CA SER A 90 7.24 -18.65 11.15
C SER A 90 6.79 -20.09 10.91
N SER A 91 5.50 -20.29 10.61
CA SER A 91 4.99 -21.58 10.18
C SER A 91 5.17 -21.83 8.67
N VAL A 92 5.84 -20.91 7.98
CA VAL A 92 6.12 -21.00 6.54
C VAL A 92 7.45 -21.69 6.33
N VAL A 93 7.51 -22.64 5.40
CA VAL A 93 8.74 -23.10 4.79
C VAL A 93 9.00 -22.23 3.57
N PRO A 94 9.90 -21.21 3.67
CA PRO A 94 10.05 -20.24 2.60
C PRO A 94 10.76 -20.86 1.40
N LEU A 95 10.33 -20.45 0.22
CA LEU A 95 10.96 -20.84 -1.04
C LEU A 95 12.28 -20.04 -1.25
N PRO A 96 13.22 -20.55 -2.05
CA PRO A 96 14.52 -19.89 -2.28
C PRO A 96 14.43 -18.43 -2.71
N HIS A 97 13.48 -18.07 -3.57
CA HIS A 97 13.28 -16.67 -3.97
C HIS A 97 12.76 -15.80 -2.83
N GLN A 98 11.94 -16.33 -1.92
CA GLN A 98 11.44 -15.61 -0.74
C GLN A 98 12.57 -15.35 0.27
N LEU A 99 13.47 -16.32 0.46
CA LEU A 99 14.68 -16.12 1.27
C LEU A 99 15.61 -15.08 0.65
N TYR A 100 15.78 -15.12 -0.68
CA TYR A 100 16.53 -14.09 -1.40
C TYR A 100 15.92 -12.70 -1.21
N ALA A 101 14.58 -12.58 -1.34
CA ALA A 101 13.88 -11.32 -1.13
C ALA A 101 14.06 -10.81 0.31
N LEU A 102 13.91 -11.68 1.31
CA LEU A 102 14.14 -11.35 2.72
C LEU A 102 15.56 -10.86 2.93
N ASN A 103 16.57 -11.67 2.57
CA ASN A 103 17.98 -11.32 2.77
C ASN A 103 18.32 -9.97 2.11
N ARG A 104 17.88 -9.77 0.87
CA ARG A 104 18.12 -8.52 0.15
C ARG A 104 17.44 -7.33 0.80
N ALA A 105 16.21 -7.50 1.32
CA ALA A 105 15.48 -6.42 1.98
C ALA A 105 16.13 -5.98 3.29
N VAL A 106 16.67 -6.93 4.08
CA VAL A 106 17.23 -6.62 5.41
C VAL A 106 18.72 -6.34 5.40
N SER A 107 19.42 -6.56 4.27
CA SER A 107 20.85 -6.32 4.14
C SER A 107 21.25 -4.83 4.04
N ARG A 108 20.28 -3.92 4.04
CA ARG A 108 20.50 -2.47 4.00
C ARG A 108 19.77 -1.79 5.14
N ASP A 109 20.29 -0.67 5.60
CA ASP A 109 19.63 0.13 6.64
C ASP A 109 18.35 0.79 6.12
N ARG A 110 18.35 1.25 4.86
CA ARG A 110 17.19 1.84 4.21
C ARG A 110 16.34 0.78 3.54
N ILE A 111 15.26 0.38 4.19
CA ILE A 111 14.34 -0.66 3.70
C ILE A 111 13.18 -0.02 2.96
N ARG A 112 13.37 0.25 1.67
CA ARG A 112 12.36 0.80 0.77
C ARG A 112 12.42 0.05 -0.55
N TYR A 113 11.47 -0.89 -0.73
CA TYR A 113 11.50 -1.81 -1.87
C TYR A 113 10.14 -1.98 -2.52
N LEU A 114 10.17 -2.23 -3.82
CA LEU A 114 9.06 -2.77 -4.59
C LEU A 114 9.25 -4.29 -4.73
N LEU A 115 8.38 -5.08 -4.09
CA LEU A 115 8.28 -6.51 -4.28
C LEU A 115 7.42 -6.76 -5.52
N ALA A 116 8.07 -7.14 -6.62
CA ALA A 116 7.48 -7.19 -7.95
C ALA A 116 7.38 -8.61 -8.54
N ASP A 117 7.38 -9.62 -7.69
CA ASP A 117 7.27 -11.02 -8.07
C ASP A 117 5.98 -11.29 -8.82
N GLU A 118 6.01 -12.24 -9.75
CA GLU A 118 4.82 -12.65 -10.49
C GLU A 118 3.70 -13.13 -9.58
N VAL A 119 2.45 -13.04 -10.07
CA VAL A 119 1.26 -13.49 -9.33
C VAL A 119 1.42 -14.95 -8.89
N GLY A 120 1.19 -15.23 -7.61
CA GLY A 120 1.25 -16.58 -7.05
C GLY A 120 2.64 -17.05 -6.59
N LEU A 121 3.64 -16.16 -6.54
CA LEU A 121 4.95 -16.43 -5.92
C LEU A 121 5.00 -16.09 -4.43
N GLY A 122 3.92 -15.56 -3.86
CA GLY A 122 3.81 -15.34 -2.42
C GLY A 122 4.36 -14.00 -1.93
N LYS A 123 4.12 -12.89 -2.65
CA LYS A 123 4.52 -11.53 -2.20
C LYS A 123 4.08 -11.19 -0.78
N THR A 124 2.88 -11.63 -0.36
CA THR A 124 2.41 -11.47 1.02
C THR A 124 3.31 -12.20 2.01
N ILE A 125 3.78 -13.40 1.64
CA ILE A 125 4.73 -14.16 2.46
C ILE A 125 6.08 -13.45 2.54
N GLU A 126 6.59 -12.93 1.41
CA GLU A 126 7.83 -12.13 1.40
C GLU A 126 7.74 -10.92 2.32
N ALA A 127 6.64 -10.15 2.18
CA ALA A 127 6.40 -8.99 3.04
C ALA A 127 6.25 -9.40 4.51
N GLY A 128 5.61 -10.53 4.80
CA GLY A 128 5.47 -11.08 6.14
C GLY A 128 6.82 -11.53 6.73
N LEU A 129 7.68 -12.15 5.95
CA LEU A 129 9.04 -12.51 6.37
C LEU A 129 9.87 -11.28 6.71
N VAL A 130 9.85 -10.24 5.85
CA VAL A 130 10.55 -8.98 6.10
C VAL A 130 10.02 -8.28 7.35
N LEU A 131 8.70 -8.18 7.49
CA LEU A 131 8.03 -7.63 8.66
C LEU A 131 8.45 -8.36 9.94
N ARG A 132 8.37 -9.68 9.93
CA ARG A 132 8.71 -10.51 11.08
C ARG A 132 10.19 -10.36 11.47
N GLU A 133 11.09 -10.36 10.50
CA GLU A 133 12.51 -10.15 10.71
C GLU A 133 12.81 -8.80 11.37
N LEU A 134 12.20 -7.73 10.86
CA LEU A 134 12.38 -6.38 11.41
C LEU A 134 11.85 -6.26 12.84
N LYS A 135 10.74 -6.94 13.16
CA LYS A 135 10.21 -7.02 14.52
C LYS A 135 11.17 -7.76 15.46
N LEU A 136 11.66 -8.92 15.03
CA LEU A 136 12.59 -9.73 15.83
C LEU A 136 13.91 -9.00 16.12
N ARG A 137 14.35 -8.17 15.16
CA ARG A 137 15.53 -7.29 15.35
C ARG A 137 15.21 -6.01 16.13
N GLY A 138 13.98 -5.81 16.60
CA GLY A 138 13.55 -4.61 17.31
C GLY A 138 13.53 -3.33 16.48
N ARG A 139 13.64 -3.43 15.14
CA ARG A 139 13.66 -2.27 14.24
C ARG A 139 12.29 -1.65 13.99
N VAL A 140 11.22 -2.43 14.11
CA VAL A 140 9.85 -1.98 13.91
C VAL A 140 8.92 -2.47 15.01
N LYS A 141 8.03 -1.59 15.42
CA LYS A 141 6.95 -1.87 16.36
C LYS A 141 5.60 -1.54 15.73
N ARG A 142 5.50 -0.35 15.14
CA ARG A 142 4.26 0.16 14.56
C ARG A 142 4.22 -0.09 13.07
N ILE A 143 3.22 -0.88 12.63
CA ILE A 143 3.14 -1.40 11.27
C ILE A 143 1.77 -1.09 10.67
N LEU A 144 1.76 -0.49 9.49
CA LEU A 144 0.55 -0.25 8.71
C LEU A 144 0.57 -1.09 7.43
N VAL A 145 -0.52 -1.81 7.19
CA VAL A 145 -0.80 -2.43 5.89
C VAL A 145 -1.95 -1.71 5.22
N VAL A 146 -1.74 -1.24 4.00
CA VAL A 146 -2.77 -0.63 3.14
C VAL A 146 -3.02 -1.57 1.97
N ALA A 147 -4.20 -2.18 1.92
CA ALA A 147 -4.55 -3.18 0.91
C ALA A 147 -5.88 -2.85 0.20
N PRO A 148 -6.16 -3.42 -0.98
CA PRO A 148 -7.51 -3.39 -1.55
C PRO A 148 -8.53 -4.01 -0.60
N LYS A 149 -9.75 -3.43 -0.54
CA LYS A 149 -10.80 -3.87 0.40
C LYS A 149 -11.03 -5.39 0.39
N GLY A 150 -11.01 -6.00 -0.80
CA GLY A 150 -11.22 -7.46 -0.94
C GLY A 150 -10.08 -8.32 -0.39
N LEU A 151 -8.88 -7.76 -0.17
CA LEU A 151 -7.71 -8.50 0.30
C LEU A 151 -7.43 -8.30 1.80
N VAL A 152 -8.09 -7.36 2.47
CA VAL A 152 -7.85 -7.04 3.89
C VAL A 152 -7.99 -8.27 4.79
N ARG A 153 -9.07 -9.02 4.65
CA ARG A 153 -9.32 -10.22 5.47
C ARG A 153 -8.32 -11.35 5.16
N GLN A 154 -7.92 -11.47 3.91
CA GLN A 154 -6.88 -12.42 3.51
C GLN A 154 -5.55 -12.05 4.16
N TRP A 155 -5.15 -10.78 4.13
CA TRP A 155 -3.95 -10.29 4.81
C TRP A 155 -3.96 -10.59 6.31
N GLN A 156 -5.07 -10.31 7.00
CA GLN A 156 -5.21 -10.63 8.43
C GLN A 156 -5.04 -12.13 8.69
N ALA A 157 -5.66 -12.97 7.86
CA ALA A 157 -5.59 -14.42 7.99
C ALA A 157 -4.16 -14.93 7.73
N GLU A 158 -3.51 -14.51 6.65
CA GLU A 158 -2.14 -14.92 6.30
C GLU A 158 -1.13 -14.48 7.37
N MET A 159 -1.20 -13.23 7.84
CA MET A 159 -0.31 -12.73 8.89
C MET A 159 -0.49 -13.49 10.20
N ARG A 160 -1.73 -13.75 10.59
CA ARG A 160 -2.03 -14.52 11.80
C ARG A 160 -1.58 -15.98 11.69
N TRP A 161 -1.88 -16.63 10.56
CA TRP A 161 -1.62 -18.04 10.36
C TRP A 161 -0.13 -18.35 10.21
N HIS A 162 0.56 -17.56 9.39
CA HIS A 162 1.95 -17.84 9.03
C HIS A 162 2.96 -17.23 9.99
N PHE A 163 2.66 -16.06 10.55
CA PHE A 163 3.63 -15.30 11.35
C PHE A 163 3.19 -15.05 12.78
N GLY A 164 1.98 -15.47 13.17
CA GLY A 164 1.43 -15.19 14.50
C GLY A 164 1.09 -13.72 14.74
N GLU A 165 1.08 -12.91 13.68
CA GLU A 165 0.86 -11.46 13.77
C GLU A 165 -0.62 -11.11 13.72
N LYS A 166 -1.05 -10.23 14.63
CA LYS A 166 -2.45 -9.82 14.76
C LYS A 166 -2.61 -8.37 14.32
N PHE A 167 -3.23 -8.16 13.18
CA PHE A 167 -3.54 -6.84 12.65
C PHE A 167 -4.97 -6.44 13.00
N GLN A 168 -5.14 -5.24 13.60
CA GLN A 168 -6.45 -4.63 13.77
C GLN A 168 -6.90 -4.04 12.43
N PHE A 169 -8.07 -4.44 11.95
CA PHE A 169 -8.69 -3.83 10.78
C PHE A 169 -9.52 -2.63 11.24
N ILE A 170 -9.09 -1.42 10.87
CA ILE A 170 -9.85 -0.21 11.11
C ILE A 170 -10.82 0.03 9.96
N GLU A 171 -12.09 -0.17 10.23
CA GLU A 171 -13.19 0.08 9.30
C GLU A 171 -13.71 1.53 9.40
N PRO A 172 -14.36 2.05 8.33
CA PRO A 172 -15.01 3.36 8.38
C PRO A 172 -16.04 3.53 9.51
N SER A 173 -16.69 2.43 9.92
CA SER A 173 -17.62 2.38 11.04
C SER A 173 -16.94 2.60 12.39
N GLU A 174 -15.73 2.06 12.58
CA GLU A 174 -14.95 2.26 13.82
C GLU A 174 -14.49 3.72 13.95
N LEU A 175 -14.08 4.36 12.86
CA LEU A 175 -13.75 5.79 12.85
C LEU A 175 -14.96 6.66 13.23
N ALA A 176 -16.16 6.29 12.76
CA ALA A 176 -17.39 7.00 13.13
C ALA A 176 -17.76 6.81 14.61
N ALA A 177 -17.62 5.59 15.13
CA ALA A 177 -17.85 5.28 16.54
C ALA A 177 -16.86 6.00 17.45
N PHE A 178 -15.58 6.01 17.06
CA PHE A 178 -14.53 6.72 17.79
C PHE A 178 -14.77 8.23 17.84
N ARG A 179 -15.27 8.83 16.76
CA ARG A 179 -15.69 10.24 16.72
C ARG A 179 -16.77 10.54 17.75
N GLN A 180 -17.81 9.70 17.81
CA GLN A 180 -18.90 9.89 18.79
C GLN A 180 -18.37 9.79 20.23
N TRP A 181 -17.51 8.84 20.49
CA TRP A 181 -16.88 8.69 21.82
C TRP A 181 -16.02 9.91 22.19
N ARG A 182 -15.21 10.42 21.26
CA ARG A 182 -14.39 11.62 21.46
C ARG A 182 -15.22 12.88 21.71
N SER A 183 -16.35 13.06 21.01
CA SER A 183 -17.27 14.19 21.19
C SER A 183 -17.95 14.19 22.57
N GLY A 184 -17.93 13.08 23.30
CA GLY A 184 -18.51 12.92 24.63
C GLY A 184 -17.58 13.30 25.79
N GLY A 185 -16.38 13.90 25.53
CA GLY A 185 -15.49 14.41 26.60
C GLY A 185 -14.12 13.73 26.72
N ALA A 186 -13.80 12.76 25.89
CA ALA A 186 -12.42 12.26 25.75
C ALA A 186 -11.60 13.30 24.96
N GLY A 187 -10.37 13.57 25.39
CA GLY A 187 -9.54 14.67 24.90
C GLY A 187 -9.42 14.77 23.38
N GLU A 188 -9.34 16.00 22.88
CA GLU A 188 -9.29 16.32 21.43
C GLU A 188 -8.07 15.74 20.70
N GLU A 189 -7.04 15.25 21.41
CA GLU A 189 -5.78 14.78 20.86
C GLU A 189 -5.73 13.26 20.57
N GLU A 190 -6.78 12.51 20.90
CA GLU A 190 -6.74 11.05 20.72
C GLU A 190 -6.92 10.66 19.25
N ASN A 191 -6.03 9.79 18.79
CA ASN A 191 -5.95 9.29 17.42
C ASN A 191 -6.14 7.77 17.39
N LEU A 192 -7.23 7.28 16.80
CA LEU A 192 -7.57 5.85 16.73
C LEU A 192 -6.43 5.01 16.12
N TRP A 193 -5.73 5.55 15.11
CA TRP A 193 -4.62 4.86 14.44
C TRP A 193 -3.43 4.59 15.35
N ARG A 194 -3.34 5.29 16.48
CA ARG A 194 -2.26 5.13 17.48
C ARG A 194 -2.58 4.09 18.56
N MET A 195 -3.83 3.67 18.68
CA MET A 195 -4.26 2.72 19.71
C MET A 195 -3.73 1.30 19.48
N HIS A 196 -3.32 0.99 18.24
CA HIS A 196 -2.84 -0.34 17.88
C HIS A 196 -1.48 -0.26 17.19
N ASP A 197 -0.56 -1.14 17.57
CA ASP A 197 0.77 -1.21 16.96
C ASP A 197 0.75 -1.82 15.55
N GLN A 198 -0.24 -2.65 15.24
CA GLN A 198 -0.39 -3.31 13.95
C GLN A 198 -1.78 -3.07 13.39
N VAL A 199 -1.84 -2.30 12.31
CA VAL A 199 -3.10 -1.88 11.69
C VAL A 199 -3.13 -2.25 10.22
N ILE A 200 -4.29 -2.70 9.77
CA ILE A 200 -4.60 -2.84 8.36
C ILE A 200 -5.81 -1.99 8.00
N CYS A 201 -5.77 -1.34 6.85
CA CYS A 201 -6.90 -0.57 6.34
C CYS A 201 -7.08 -0.75 4.84
N SER A 202 -8.26 -0.37 4.33
CA SER A 202 -8.47 -0.39 2.88
C SER A 202 -8.01 0.92 2.24
N LEU A 203 -7.31 0.82 1.12
CA LEU A 203 -6.82 1.95 0.34
C LEU A 203 -7.92 3.00 0.05
N ASP A 204 -9.10 2.55 -0.36
CA ASP A 204 -10.18 3.45 -0.73
C ASP A 204 -10.87 4.11 0.47
N SER A 205 -10.69 3.61 1.69
CA SER A 205 -11.27 4.20 2.91
C SER A 205 -10.43 5.32 3.50
N VAL A 206 -9.16 5.43 3.15
CA VAL A 206 -8.20 6.36 3.76
C VAL A 206 -7.62 7.39 2.79
N LYS A 207 -7.93 7.31 1.50
CA LYS A 207 -7.51 8.31 0.53
C LYS A 207 -8.18 9.65 0.80
N PRO A 208 -7.48 10.80 0.65
CA PRO A 208 -8.07 12.12 0.83
C PRO A 208 -9.14 12.40 -0.23
N LEU A 209 -10.13 13.19 0.12
CA LEU A 209 -11.19 13.66 -0.77
C LEU A 209 -11.03 15.16 -1.01
N GLU A 210 -11.07 15.60 -2.26
CA GLU A 210 -11.08 17.03 -2.64
C GLU A 210 -12.49 17.61 -2.62
N GLY A 211 -13.51 16.78 -2.77
CA GLY A 211 -14.90 17.17 -2.73
C GLY A 211 -15.83 15.96 -2.77
N ARG A 212 -17.03 16.14 -2.22
CA ARG A 212 -18.11 15.14 -2.31
C ARG A 212 -19.44 15.87 -2.42
N ARG A 213 -20.25 15.48 -3.40
CA ARG A 213 -21.57 16.08 -3.63
C ARG A 213 -22.43 16.02 -2.37
N GLY A 214 -22.98 17.16 -1.96
CA GLY A 214 -23.84 17.27 -0.77
C GLY A 214 -23.11 17.39 0.57
N TRP A 215 -21.77 17.48 0.58
CA TRP A 215 -20.98 17.68 1.78
C TRP A 215 -20.57 19.15 1.96
N SER A 216 -20.59 19.62 3.22
CA SER A 216 -19.99 20.91 3.59
C SER A 216 -18.46 20.80 3.64
N LEU A 217 -17.77 21.93 3.62
CA LEU A 217 -16.31 21.98 3.81
C LEU A 217 -15.90 21.40 5.15
N GLU A 218 -16.66 21.65 6.20
CA GLU A 218 -16.41 21.13 7.54
C GLU A 218 -16.48 19.59 7.57
N GLN A 219 -17.51 19.00 6.94
CA GLN A 219 -17.62 17.54 6.81
C GLN A 219 -16.47 16.93 6.03
N LEU A 220 -16.01 17.62 4.99
CA LEU A 220 -14.88 17.17 4.18
C LEU A 220 -13.57 17.25 4.96
N ASN A 221 -13.34 18.33 5.70
CA ASN A 221 -12.17 18.51 6.55
C ASN A 221 -12.13 17.46 7.67
N THR A 222 -13.25 17.23 8.34
CA THR A 222 -13.35 16.18 9.36
C THR A 222 -13.05 14.81 8.79
N TYR A 223 -13.59 14.49 7.61
CA TYR A 223 -13.30 13.22 6.92
C TYR A 223 -11.81 13.06 6.62
N ASN A 224 -11.17 14.09 6.05
CA ASN A 224 -9.76 14.05 5.68
C ASN A 224 -8.87 13.99 6.92
N ARG A 225 -9.18 14.75 7.97
CA ARG A 225 -8.45 14.71 9.24
C ARG A 225 -8.42 13.30 9.82
N GLU A 226 -9.56 12.68 10.02
CA GLU A 226 -9.66 11.38 10.69
C GLU A 226 -9.07 10.22 9.89
N ARG A 227 -9.20 10.26 8.58
CA ARG A 227 -8.83 9.13 7.71
C ARG A 227 -7.49 9.27 7.05
N PHE A 228 -7.05 10.47 6.81
CA PHE A 228 -5.80 10.73 6.12
C PHE A 228 -4.75 11.33 7.05
N GLU A 229 -5.02 12.46 7.70
CA GLU A 229 -4.00 13.14 8.51
C GLU A 229 -3.67 12.40 9.79
N ASP A 230 -4.68 11.90 10.51
CA ASP A 230 -4.47 11.09 11.70
C ASP A 230 -3.75 9.77 11.38
N LEU A 231 -4.05 9.16 10.23
CA LEU A 231 -3.34 7.98 9.74
C LEU A 231 -1.86 8.27 9.50
N ILE A 232 -1.55 9.35 8.77
CA ILE A 232 -0.15 9.71 8.44
C ILE A 232 0.62 10.08 9.70
N SER A 233 -0.02 10.81 10.62
CA SER A 233 0.63 11.26 11.87
C SER A 233 0.73 10.18 12.94
N ALA A 234 0.31 8.94 12.66
CA ALA A 234 0.33 7.87 13.64
C ALA A 234 1.72 7.27 13.92
N SER A 235 2.78 7.78 13.27
CA SER A 235 4.19 7.38 13.50
C SER A 235 4.47 5.90 13.22
N TRP A 236 4.22 5.50 11.99
CA TRP A 236 4.49 4.14 11.52
C TRP A 236 5.99 3.91 11.33
N ASP A 237 6.50 2.76 11.80
CA ASP A 237 7.87 2.33 11.52
C ASP A 237 7.96 1.68 10.15
N LEU A 238 6.95 0.88 9.79
CA LEU A 238 6.87 0.17 8.50
C LEU A 238 5.48 0.38 7.88
N VAL A 239 5.46 0.79 6.63
CA VAL A 239 4.26 0.83 5.80
C VAL A 239 4.38 -0.20 4.68
N ILE A 240 3.36 -1.03 4.53
CA ILE A 240 3.22 -2.01 3.44
C ILE A 240 2.01 -1.62 2.60
N ILE A 241 2.21 -1.41 1.30
CA ILE A 241 1.13 -1.06 0.37
C ILE A 241 0.97 -2.17 -0.65
N ASP A 242 -0.15 -2.88 -0.57
CA ASP A 242 -0.48 -3.93 -1.54
C ASP A 242 -1.19 -3.36 -2.78
N GLU A 243 -1.01 -4.01 -3.92
CA GLU A 243 -1.42 -3.54 -5.25
C GLU A 243 -0.97 -2.10 -5.51
N ALA A 244 0.28 -1.82 -5.17
CA ALA A 244 0.87 -0.48 -5.17
C ALA A 244 0.84 0.21 -6.55
N HIS A 245 0.69 -0.53 -7.65
CA HIS A 245 0.47 0.06 -8.98
C HIS A 245 -0.75 1.00 -9.03
N ARG A 246 -1.72 0.84 -8.12
CA ARG A 246 -2.87 1.75 -7.98
C ARG A 246 -2.49 3.13 -7.44
N MET A 247 -1.32 3.25 -6.80
CA MET A 247 -0.82 4.52 -6.28
C MET A 247 -0.20 5.39 -7.37
N GLY A 248 0.25 4.83 -8.50
CA GLY A 248 0.89 5.58 -9.58
C GLY A 248 0.00 6.69 -10.19
N GLY A 249 -1.33 6.54 -10.15
CA GLY A 249 -2.27 7.55 -10.62
C GLY A 249 -2.04 7.99 -12.07
N SER A 250 -2.90 8.85 -12.60
CA SER A 250 -2.69 9.51 -13.91
C SER A 250 -1.87 10.81 -13.78
N THR A 251 -1.90 11.43 -12.60
CA THR A 251 -1.15 12.63 -12.24
C THR A 251 -0.79 12.58 -10.75
N GLU A 252 0.10 13.47 -10.30
CA GLU A 252 0.44 13.63 -8.88
C GLU A 252 -0.75 14.17 -8.05
N GLN A 253 -1.74 14.76 -8.68
CA GLN A 253 -2.93 15.29 -8.02
C GLN A 253 -3.96 14.22 -7.66
N VAL A 254 -3.83 13.01 -8.17
CA VAL A 254 -4.76 11.92 -7.86
C VAL A 254 -4.67 11.53 -6.38
N ALA A 255 -5.82 11.46 -5.71
CA ALA A 255 -5.93 11.19 -4.28
C ALA A 255 -5.16 9.94 -3.80
N ARG A 256 -5.06 8.90 -4.64
CA ARG A 256 -4.27 7.70 -4.33
C ARG A 256 -2.78 7.96 -4.32
N TYR A 257 -2.26 8.77 -5.27
CA TYR A 257 -0.86 9.15 -5.26
C TYR A 257 -0.53 10.03 -4.05
N LYS A 258 -1.40 11.02 -3.73
CA LYS A 258 -1.26 11.85 -2.52
C LYS A 258 -1.18 10.99 -1.25
N LEU A 259 -2.03 9.96 -1.15
CA LEU A 259 -1.96 9.01 -0.03
C LEU A 259 -0.62 8.26 -0.02
N GLY A 260 -0.20 7.70 -1.16
CA GLY A 260 1.07 6.97 -1.26
C GLY A 260 2.28 7.83 -0.89
N ALA A 261 2.34 9.06 -1.41
CA ALA A 261 3.42 10.01 -1.12
C ALA A 261 3.47 10.39 0.36
N ALA A 262 2.32 10.70 0.95
CA ALA A 262 2.24 11.06 2.36
C ALA A 262 2.63 9.89 3.29
N LEU A 263 2.22 8.66 2.98
CA LEU A 263 2.63 7.46 3.71
C LEU A 263 4.13 7.16 3.53
N ALA A 264 4.66 7.38 2.33
CA ALA A 264 6.08 7.22 2.05
C ALA A 264 6.95 8.20 2.85
N GLU A 265 6.45 9.41 3.11
CA GLU A 265 7.11 10.41 3.95
C GLU A 265 6.90 10.16 5.44
N ALA A 266 5.80 9.53 5.83
CA ALA A 266 5.45 9.29 7.23
C ALA A 266 6.17 8.10 7.85
N SER A 267 6.84 7.25 7.05
CA SER A 267 7.48 6.02 7.55
C SER A 267 8.90 5.88 7.04
N PRO A 268 9.85 5.46 7.89
CA PRO A 268 11.22 5.17 7.48
C PRO A 268 11.30 3.95 6.55
N TYR A 269 10.48 2.92 6.79
CA TYR A 269 10.49 1.68 6.00
C TYR A 269 9.22 1.55 5.17
N LEU A 270 9.38 1.20 3.90
CA LEU A 270 8.29 1.11 2.93
C LEU A 270 8.42 -0.12 2.04
N LEU A 271 7.41 -0.97 2.04
CA LEU A 271 7.28 -2.07 1.09
C LEU A 271 6.08 -1.83 0.17
N LEU A 272 6.34 -1.76 -1.11
CA LEU A 272 5.33 -1.70 -2.15
C LEU A 272 5.21 -3.08 -2.79
N LEU A 273 4.00 -3.62 -2.90
CA LEU A 273 3.74 -4.92 -3.51
C LEU A 273 2.94 -4.74 -4.80
N SER A 274 3.44 -5.27 -5.90
CA SER A 274 2.70 -5.29 -7.16
C SER A 274 3.25 -6.32 -8.12
N ALA A 275 2.41 -7.20 -8.64
CA ALA A 275 2.82 -8.15 -9.68
C ALA A 275 2.99 -7.49 -11.06
N THR A 276 2.35 -6.35 -11.27
CA THR A 276 2.33 -5.60 -12.54
C THR A 276 2.69 -4.14 -12.32
N PRO A 277 3.91 -3.83 -11.86
CA PRO A 277 4.30 -2.46 -11.52
C PRO A 277 4.32 -1.54 -12.74
N HIS A 278 4.68 -2.08 -13.90
CA HIS A 278 4.69 -1.36 -15.17
C HIS A 278 3.56 -1.86 -16.08
N GLN A 279 2.49 -1.07 -16.20
CA GLN A 279 1.31 -1.38 -17.02
C GLN A 279 1.38 -0.73 -18.42
N GLY A 280 2.58 -0.57 -18.97
CA GLY A 280 2.79 0.10 -20.26
C GLY A 280 2.75 1.64 -20.17
N LYS A 281 2.76 2.20 -18.95
CA LYS A 281 2.70 3.64 -18.69
C LYS A 281 3.92 4.05 -17.86
N SER A 282 4.92 4.62 -18.50
CA SER A 282 6.19 5.00 -17.87
C SER A 282 6.02 6.04 -16.78
N ASP A 283 5.13 7.00 -16.96
CA ASP A 283 4.78 8.05 -16.02
C ASP A 283 4.21 7.50 -14.69
N GLN A 284 3.37 6.46 -14.76
CA GLN A 284 2.82 5.81 -13.56
C GLN A 284 3.89 5.00 -12.83
N PHE A 285 4.75 4.34 -13.57
CA PHE A 285 5.85 3.58 -12.98
C PHE A 285 6.87 4.52 -12.33
N MET A 286 7.23 5.64 -12.97
CA MET A 286 8.07 6.67 -12.37
C MET A 286 7.50 7.14 -11.03
N ARG A 287 6.23 7.54 -10.99
CA ARG A 287 5.57 7.95 -9.74
C ARG A 287 5.59 6.86 -8.66
N LEU A 288 5.49 5.59 -9.05
CA LEU A 288 5.63 4.49 -8.11
C LEU A 288 7.06 4.41 -7.55
N MET A 289 8.07 4.61 -8.38
CA MET A 289 9.47 4.65 -7.95
C MET A 289 9.77 5.88 -7.09
N GLN A 290 9.14 7.02 -7.34
CA GLN A 290 9.23 8.23 -6.52
C GLN A 290 8.73 8.01 -5.08
N LEU A 291 7.78 7.09 -4.85
CA LEU A 291 7.37 6.72 -3.49
C LEU A 291 8.52 6.05 -2.71
N LEU A 292 9.39 5.32 -3.39
CA LEU A 292 10.56 4.70 -2.77
C LEU A 292 11.70 5.70 -2.56
N ASP A 293 11.98 6.51 -3.58
CA ASP A 293 13.04 7.51 -3.52
C ASP A 293 12.79 8.62 -4.55
N ARG A 294 12.37 9.80 -4.07
CA ARG A 294 12.05 10.92 -4.94
C ARG A 294 13.30 11.57 -5.55
N GLU A 295 14.43 11.53 -4.83
CA GLU A 295 15.69 12.11 -5.31
C GLU A 295 16.35 11.24 -6.39
N ALA A 296 16.25 9.91 -6.24
CA ALA A 296 16.72 8.97 -7.24
C ALA A 296 15.90 8.99 -8.54
N PHE A 297 14.59 9.37 -8.45
CA PHE A 297 13.67 9.37 -9.59
C PHE A 297 12.95 10.72 -9.76
N PRO A 298 13.68 11.81 -10.08
CA PRO A 298 13.09 13.13 -10.25
C PRO A 298 12.17 13.24 -11.47
N ASP A 299 12.44 12.49 -12.54
CA ASP A 299 11.73 12.52 -13.83
C ASP A 299 11.71 11.15 -14.53
N GLU A 300 10.99 11.05 -15.67
CA GLU A 300 10.89 9.81 -16.44
C GLU A 300 12.24 9.35 -17.01
N SER A 301 13.16 10.28 -17.34
CA SER A 301 14.47 9.95 -17.89
C SER A 301 15.38 9.26 -16.86
N SER A 302 15.10 9.48 -15.58
CA SER A 302 15.81 8.85 -14.47
C SER A 302 15.47 7.36 -14.30
N VAL A 303 14.37 6.89 -14.90
CA VAL A 303 13.90 5.51 -14.79
C VAL A 303 14.66 4.61 -15.78
N SER A 304 15.85 4.22 -15.41
CA SER A 304 16.67 3.23 -16.14
C SER A 304 16.74 1.91 -15.37
N ARG A 305 17.05 0.83 -16.08
CA ARG A 305 17.17 -0.51 -15.48
C ARG A 305 18.17 -0.54 -14.31
N ASP A 306 19.29 0.12 -14.45
CA ASP A 306 20.34 0.11 -13.44
C ASP A 306 19.97 0.93 -12.21
N ARG A 307 19.27 2.07 -12.39
CA ARG A 307 18.75 2.87 -11.27
C ARG A 307 17.59 2.21 -10.55
N VAL A 308 16.73 1.49 -11.26
CA VAL A 308 15.57 0.79 -10.67
C VAL A 308 15.99 -0.48 -9.93
N ARG A 309 17.02 -1.19 -10.42
CA ARG A 309 17.47 -2.48 -9.87
C ARG A 309 17.72 -2.47 -8.35
N PRO A 310 18.31 -1.45 -7.72
CA PRO A 310 18.48 -1.39 -6.26
C PRO A 310 17.20 -1.38 -5.45
N PHE A 311 16.08 -0.93 -6.03
CA PHE A 311 14.81 -0.72 -5.37
C PHE A 311 13.77 -1.81 -5.65
N VAL A 312 14.00 -2.67 -6.63
CA VAL A 312 13.05 -3.69 -7.06
C VAL A 312 13.57 -5.08 -6.79
N ILE A 313 12.76 -5.88 -6.11
CA ILE A 313 12.94 -7.32 -5.92
C ILE A 313 11.91 -8.00 -6.81
N ARG A 314 12.37 -8.80 -7.78
CA ARG A 314 11.48 -9.45 -8.74
C ARG A 314 11.97 -10.83 -9.12
N THR A 315 11.09 -11.80 -8.99
CA THR A 315 11.26 -13.17 -9.44
C THR A 315 10.20 -13.52 -10.47
N GLU A 316 10.57 -14.26 -11.49
CA GLU A 316 9.66 -14.78 -12.50
C GLU A 316 9.42 -16.28 -12.25
N LYS A 317 8.22 -16.77 -12.53
CA LYS A 317 7.86 -18.19 -12.37
C LYS A 317 8.80 -19.14 -13.11
N ARG A 318 9.31 -18.71 -14.27
CA ARG A 318 10.20 -19.53 -15.11
C ARG A 318 11.56 -19.83 -14.48
N VAL A 319 11.99 -18.99 -13.52
CA VAL A 319 13.27 -19.16 -12.81
C VAL A 319 13.11 -19.59 -11.36
N SER A 320 11.86 -19.72 -10.91
CA SER A 320 11.57 -20.13 -9.53
C SER A 320 11.82 -21.63 -9.36
N ILE A 321 12.57 -21.96 -8.30
CA ILE A 321 12.95 -23.31 -7.93
C ILE A 321 12.44 -23.68 -6.53
N ASN A 322 12.31 -24.99 -6.27
CA ASN A 322 12.07 -25.52 -4.94
C ASN A 322 13.39 -25.64 -4.15
N ALA A 323 13.31 -26.19 -2.94
CA ALA A 323 14.49 -26.38 -2.08
C ALA A 323 15.52 -27.35 -2.68
N GLU A 324 15.09 -28.28 -3.52
CA GLU A 324 15.91 -29.26 -4.21
C GLU A 324 16.50 -28.73 -5.53
N GLY A 325 16.29 -27.44 -5.85
CA GLY A 325 16.79 -26.81 -7.08
C GLY A 325 16.00 -27.16 -8.35
N GLN A 326 14.85 -27.80 -8.22
CA GLN A 326 14.02 -28.16 -9.38
C GLN A 326 13.04 -27.01 -9.71
N PRO A 327 12.65 -26.83 -10.99
CA PRO A 327 11.65 -25.84 -11.39
C PRO A 327 10.34 -26.00 -10.62
N LEU A 328 9.89 -24.93 -9.96
CA LEU A 328 8.64 -24.90 -9.19
C LEU A 328 7.41 -24.96 -10.08
N PHE A 329 7.50 -24.45 -11.30
CA PHE A 329 6.42 -24.38 -12.26
C PHE A 329 6.78 -25.07 -13.57
N LYS A 330 5.81 -25.73 -14.18
CA LYS A 330 5.96 -26.27 -15.52
C LYS A 330 6.06 -25.11 -16.54
N PRO A 331 6.79 -25.28 -17.66
CA PRO A 331 6.83 -24.28 -18.73
C PRO A 331 5.43 -23.94 -19.22
N ARG A 332 5.14 -22.65 -19.35
CA ARG A 332 3.87 -22.14 -19.84
C ARG A 332 3.95 -21.95 -21.36
N ALA A 333 3.16 -22.68 -22.10
CA ALA A 333 2.94 -22.43 -23.52
C ALA A 333 1.60 -21.72 -23.72
N THR A 334 1.62 -20.56 -24.37
CA THR A 334 0.41 -19.84 -24.77
C THR A 334 0.15 -20.12 -26.23
N ARG A 335 -1.03 -20.66 -26.55
CA ARG A 335 -1.46 -20.93 -27.91
C ARG A 335 -2.73 -20.14 -28.18
N LEU A 336 -2.78 -19.42 -29.27
CA LEU A 336 -4.01 -18.84 -29.79
C LEU A 336 -4.78 -19.93 -30.50
N GLN A 337 -5.95 -20.28 -30.00
CA GLN A 337 -6.83 -21.23 -30.66
C GLN A 337 -8.10 -20.50 -31.14
N ALA A 338 -8.25 -20.39 -32.41
CA ALA A 338 -9.48 -19.86 -33.01
C ALA A 338 -10.59 -20.90 -32.83
N VAL A 339 -11.70 -20.48 -32.23
CA VAL A 339 -12.91 -21.30 -32.12
C VAL A 339 -13.92 -20.82 -33.15
N ALA A 340 -14.06 -21.58 -34.20
CA ALA A 340 -15.06 -21.29 -35.24
C ALA A 340 -16.46 -21.75 -34.81
N TRP A 341 -17.47 -21.00 -35.21
CA TRP A 341 -18.86 -21.42 -35.09
C TRP A 341 -19.11 -22.70 -35.87
N GLN A 342 -19.74 -23.70 -35.27
CA GLN A 342 -20.17 -24.93 -35.87
C GLN A 342 -21.70 -24.94 -35.97
N ALA A 343 -22.28 -25.77 -36.85
CA ALA A 343 -23.74 -25.87 -37.04
C ALA A 343 -24.50 -26.07 -35.68
N ARG A 344 -23.94 -26.83 -34.76
CA ARG A 344 -24.50 -27.04 -33.40
C ARG A 344 -24.57 -25.77 -32.55
N HIS A 345 -23.83 -24.73 -32.89
CA HIS A 345 -23.77 -23.48 -32.15
C HIS A 345 -24.66 -22.37 -32.70
N GLY A 346 -25.53 -22.67 -33.68
CA GLY A 346 -26.32 -21.68 -34.41
C GLY A 346 -27.23 -20.81 -33.52
N SER A 347 -27.77 -21.35 -32.44
CA SER A 347 -28.54 -20.55 -31.46
C SER A 347 -27.66 -19.62 -30.63
N GLN A 348 -26.47 -20.07 -30.24
CA GLN A 348 -25.50 -19.25 -29.50
C GLN A 348 -24.92 -18.12 -30.35
N GLN A 349 -24.65 -18.43 -31.63
CA GLN A 349 -24.19 -17.44 -32.61
C GLN A 349 -25.24 -16.34 -32.82
N ARG A 350 -26.50 -16.72 -33.03
CA ARG A 350 -27.60 -15.74 -33.15
C ARG A 350 -27.76 -14.87 -31.94
N LEU A 351 -27.66 -15.46 -30.72
CA LEU A 351 -27.67 -14.68 -29.45
C LEU A 351 -26.52 -13.70 -29.39
N TYR A 352 -25.30 -14.15 -29.71
CA TYR A 352 -24.11 -13.31 -29.72
C TYR A 352 -24.24 -12.12 -30.70
N GLU A 353 -24.68 -12.37 -31.91
CA GLU A 353 -24.90 -11.36 -32.94
C GLU A 353 -25.97 -10.35 -32.52
N ALA A 354 -27.12 -10.82 -32.01
CA ALA A 354 -28.21 -9.98 -31.57
C ALA A 354 -27.80 -9.08 -30.39
N VAL A 355 -27.07 -9.64 -29.39
CA VAL A 355 -26.56 -8.85 -28.25
C VAL A 355 -25.50 -7.86 -28.73
N THR A 356 -24.62 -8.24 -29.62
CA THR A 356 -23.59 -7.35 -30.17
C THR A 356 -24.21 -6.15 -30.90
N GLU A 357 -25.26 -6.39 -31.68
CA GLU A 357 -25.98 -5.34 -32.37
C GLU A 357 -26.73 -4.41 -31.41
N TYR A 358 -27.42 -4.99 -30.44
CA TYR A 358 -28.07 -4.23 -29.36
C TYR A 358 -27.07 -3.34 -28.58
N VAL A 359 -25.92 -3.88 -28.22
CA VAL A 359 -24.86 -3.13 -27.52
C VAL A 359 -24.33 -2.00 -28.40
N ARG A 360 -24.07 -2.26 -29.67
CA ARG A 360 -23.59 -1.26 -30.63
C ARG A 360 -24.57 -0.07 -30.76
N HIS A 361 -25.85 -0.35 -30.95
CA HIS A 361 -26.87 0.68 -31.01
C HIS A 361 -26.99 1.46 -29.72
N GLY A 362 -27.10 0.77 -28.57
CA GLY A 362 -27.23 1.39 -27.27
C GLY A 362 -26.00 2.22 -26.89
N TYR A 363 -24.81 1.76 -27.23
CA TYR A 363 -23.58 2.52 -27.01
C TYR A 363 -23.54 3.81 -27.84
N ASN A 364 -23.85 3.73 -29.11
CA ASN A 364 -23.86 4.90 -30.00
C ASN A 364 -24.90 5.95 -29.56
N GLN A 365 -26.11 5.50 -29.19
CA GLN A 365 -27.13 6.39 -28.64
C GLN A 365 -26.69 7.04 -27.33
N ALA A 366 -26.09 6.27 -26.41
CA ALA A 366 -25.59 6.77 -25.15
C ALA A 366 -24.47 7.81 -25.34
N MET A 367 -23.59 7.59 -26.31
CA MET A 367 -22.53 8.55 -26.63
C MET A 367 -23.07 9.83 -27.24
N ALA A 368 -24.04 9.74 -28.17
CA ALA A 368 -24.71 10.89 -28.77
C ALA A 368 -25.48 11.72 -27.70
N ALA A 369 -26.13 11.05 -26.75
CA ALA A 369 -26.85 11.66 -25.62
C ALA A 369 -25.92 12.07 -24.45
N LYS A 370 -24.59 11.91 -24.56
CA LYS A 370 -23.61 12.17 -23.48
C LYS A 370 -23.85 11.37 -22.19
N GLN A 371 -24.55 10.24 -22.26
CA GLN A 371 -24.87 9.37 -21.14
C GLN A 371 -23.83 8.28 -20.94
N ARG A 372 -22.64 8.65 -20.48
CA ARG A 372 -21.48 7.76 -20.32
C ARG A 372 -21.75 6.51 -19.48
N HIS A 373 -22.62 6.60 -18.47
CA HIS A 373 -23.01 5.48 -17.60
C HIS A 373 -23.76 4.39 -18.38
N ILE A 374 -24.60 4.75 -19.35
CA ILE A 374 -25.29 3.78 -20.23
C ILE A 374 -24.28 3.16 -21.19
N GLY A 375 -23.37 3.94 -21.77
CA GLY A 375 -22.27 3.40 -22.58
C GLY A 375 -21.44 2.35 -21.83
N PHE A 376 -21.14 2.59 -20.57
CA PHE A 376 -20.45 1.62 -19.73
C PHE A 376 -21.26 0.32 -19.52
N LEU A 377 -22.57 0.42 -19.29
CA LEU A 377 -23.45 -0.75 -19.18
C LEU A 377 -23.51 -1.56 -20.47
N MET A 378 -23.45 -0.92 -21.63
CA MET A 378 -23.40 -1.62 -22.93
C MET A 378 -22.11 -2.43 -23.06
N ILE A 379 -20.96 -1.85 -22.71
CA ILE A 379 -19.67 -2.57 -22.71
C ILE A 379 -19.70 -3.76 -21.74
N LEU A 380 -20.29 -3.60 -20.56
CA LEU A 380 -20.45 -4.68 -19.60
C LEU A 380 -21.33 -5.81 -20.17
N THR A 381 -22.43 -5.47 -20.82
CA THR A 381 -23.32 -6.43 -21.49
C THR A 381 -22.57 -7.24 -22.56
N GLN A 382 -21.71 -6.60 -23.36
CA GLN A 382 -20.85 -7.30 -24.33
C GLN A 382 -19.88 -8.27 -23.67
N ARG A 383 -19.29 -7.90 -22.55
CA ARG A 383 -18.41 -8.80 -21.79
C ARG A 383 -19.15 -10.00 -21.22
N LEU A 384 -20.40 -9.85 -20.82
CA LEU A 384 -21.20 -10.96 -20.31
C LEU A 384 -21.53 -11.99 -21.39
N VAL A 385 -21.89 -11.56 -22.61
CA VAL A 385 -22.19 -12.51 -23.72
C VAL A 385 -20.93 -13.27 -24.17
N THR A 386 -19.76 -12.65 -24.11
CA THR A 386 -18.48 -13.32 -24.40
C THR A 386 -18.03 -14.26 -23.29
N SER A 387 -18.49 -14.05 -22.06
CA SER A 387 -18.12 -14.86 -20.91
C SER A 387 -18.99 -16.12 -20.77
N SER A 388 -20.32 -15.95 -20.81
CA SER A 388 -21.26 -17.07 -20.59
C SER A 388 -22.66 -16.73 -21.09
N THR A 389 -23.28 -17.67 -21.83
CA THR A 389 -24.70 -17.55 -22.23
C THR A 389 -25.65 -17.47 -21.03
N ALA A 390 -25.34 -18.14 -19.92
CA ALA A 390 -26.14 -18.07 -18.69
C ALA A 390 -26.07 -16.67 -18.05
N ALA A 391 -24.88 -16.06 -18.01
CA ALA A 391 -24.70 -14.73 -17.43
C ALA A 391 -25.46 -13.66 -18.20
N ILE A 392 -25.40 -13.68 -19.54
CA ILE A 392 -26.14 -12.71 -20.36
C ILE A 392 -27.64 -12.93 -20.29
N ARG A 393 -28.12 -14.17 -20.27
CA ARG A 393 -29.52 -14.51 -20.12
C ARG A 393 -30.11 -13.90 -18.84
N THR A 394 -29.51 -14.16 -17.68
CA THR A 394 -29.95 -13.61 -16.41
C THR A 394 -30.00 -12.08 -16.41
N THR A 395 -29.03 -11.46 -17.08
CA THR A 395 -28.98 -9.99 -17.17
C THR A 395 -30.08 -9.42 -18.06
N LEU A 396 -30.36 -10.07 -19.19
CA LEU A 396 -31.44 -9.66 -20.12
C LEU A 396 -32.82 -9.87 -19.49
N GLU A 397 -33.05 -11.00 -18.81
CA GLU A 397 -34.29 -11.28 -18.09
C GLU A 397 -34.58 -10.22 -17.02
N LYS A 398 -33.59 -9.86 -16.21
CA LYS A 398 -33.71 -8.78 -15.20
C LYS A 398 -33.99 -7.43 -15.85
N ARG A 399 -33.37 -7.13 -16.98
CA ARG A 399 -33.56 -5.86 -17.69
C ARG A 399 -34.96 -5.80 -18.33
N GLN A 400 -35.43 -6.87 -18.89
CA GLN A 400 -36.79 -6.98 -19.42
C GLN A 400 -37.82 -6.75 -18.32
N ALA A 401 -37.67 -7.44 -17.19
CA ALA A 401 -38.58 -7.27 -16.04
C ALA A 401 -38.62 -5.82 -15.54
N LEU A 402 -37.49 -5.08 -15.58
CA LEU A 402 -37.46 -3.66 -15.23
C LEU A 402 -38.15 -2.75 -16.26
N LEU A 403 -38.14 -3.12 -17.54
CA LEU A 403 -38.80 -2.37 -18.61
C LEU A 403 -40.32 -2.65 -18.63
N ASP A 404 -40.71 -3.86 -18.26
CA ASP A 404 -42.12 -4.29 -18.20
C ASP A 404 -42.83 -3.85 -16.88
N ALA A 405 -42.05 -3.40 -15.86
CA ALA A 405 -42.61 -2.89 -14.64
C ALA A 405 -43.28 -1.53 -14.87
N PRO A 406 -44.53 -1.32 -14.40
CA PRO A 406 -45.19 -0.04 -14.52
C PRO A 406 -44.35 1.05 -13.82
N GLN A 407 -44.05 2.11 -14.56
CA GLN A 407 -43.35 3.27 -13.98
C GLN A 407 -44.29 3.93 -12.97
N PRO A 408 -43.82 4.27 -11.76
CA PRO A 408 -44.62 4.96 -10.74
C PRO A 408 -45.04 6.36 -11.16
#